data_6013c2fd8051c16e0f216fe89c507b98
#
_entry.id   6013c2fd8051c16e0f216fe89c507b98
#
_cell.length_a   1.000
_cell.length_b   1.000
_cell.length_c   1.000
_cell.angle_alpha   90.00
_cell.angle_beta   90.00
_cell.angle_gamma   90.00
#
_symmetry.space_group_name_H-M   'P 1'
#
loop_
_entity.id
_entity.type
_entity.pdbx_description
1 polymer ?
#
loop_
_entity_poly.entity_id
_entity_poly.type
_entity_poly.pdbx_seq_one_letter_code
_entity_poly.pdbx_strand_id
1 'polypeptide(L)'
;MPSVERDDLGVVPAEAADVPGVIDLIARVFAEYRFVWDPLTEVPDLLAFDRHYRAPRGAFFVVRRNGRVVGSVGVERGAEATAELHRLYLDADLRGQGRGRALVEAVLRWCRASGIGHLVLWSDTRFDQAHALYERMGFRRTEARDLAGDPNQTREYRYERAVGPAVEAPGGPGATGPSGRPLGPPRPGA
;
A
#
# COMPACT_ATOMS: atom_id res chain seq x y z
N MET A 1 9.60 18.83 31.94
CA MET A 1 10.32 18.20 30.84
C MET A 1 9.36 18.12 29.68
N PRO A 2 9.55 18.86 28.57
CA PRO A 2 8.73 18.68 27.40
C PRO A 2 9.05 17.31 26.82
N SER A 3 8.03 16.46 26.70
CA SER A 3 8.10 15.20 25.95
C SER A 3 8.55 15.52 24.54
N VAL A 4 9.70 14.98 24.13
CA VAL A 4 10.13 15.02 22.73
C VAL A 4 9.07 14.21 21.98
N GLU A 5 8.11 14.89 21.37
CA GLU A 5 7.18 14.32 20.42
C GLU A 5 8.02 13.73 19.28
N ARG A 6 8.18 12.43 19.28
CA ARG A 6 8.77 11.73 18.13
C ARG A 6 7.74 11.84 17.01
N ASP A 7 8.08 12.62 16.00
CA ASP A 7 7.41 12.55 14.70
C ASP A 7 7.59 11.14 14.14
N ASP A 8 6.74 10.21 14.59
CA ASP A 8 6.73 8.83 14.10
C ASP A 8 5.98 8.79 12.75
N LEU A 9 6.66 9.32 11.72
CA LEU A 9 6.17 9.30 10.35
C LEU A 9 6.41 7.95 9.65
N GLY A 10 6.55 6.87 10.42
CA GLY A 10 6.63 5.50 9.92
C GLY A 10 5.30 5.05 9.31
N VAL A 11 5.40 4.20 8.28
CA VAL A 11 4.23 3.50 7.73
C VAL A 11 3.96 2.29 8.61
N VAL A 12 2.77 2.23 9.20
CA VAL A 12 2.35 1.15 10.10
C VAL A 12 1.02 0.54 9.64
N PRO A 13 0.73 -0.72 9.96
CA PRO A 13 -0.60 -1.28 9.76
C PRO A 13 -1.66 -0.46 10.48
N ALA A 14 -2.80 -0.27 9.82
CA ALA A 14 -3.96 0.41 10.40
C ALA A 14 -4.88 -0.57 11.12
N GLU A 15 -5.58 -0.05 12.11
CA GLU A 15 -6.65 -0.73 12.82
C GLU A 15 -8.00 -0.04 12.55
N ALA A 16 -9.11 -0.69 12.88
CA ALA A 16 -10.44 -0.10 12.73
C ALA A 16 -10.58 1.24 13.47
N ALA A 17 -9.84 1.44 14.56
CA ALA A 17 -9.80 2.70 15.30
C ALA A 17 -9.20 3.88 14.51
N ASP A 18 -8.43 3.62 13.44
CA ASP A 18 -7.87 4.65 12.57
C ASP A 18 -8.88 5.18 11.53
N VAL A 19 -9.95 4.44 11.26
CA VAL A 19 -10.90 4.76 10.19
C VAL A 19 -11.43 6.20 10.26
N PRO A 20 -11.85 6.73 11.42
CA PRO A 20 -12.27 8.13 11.48
C PRO A 20 -11.17 9.10 11.05
N GLY A 21 -9.92 8.86 11.46
CA GLY A 21 -8.78 9.67 11.08
C GLY A 21 -8.44 9.59 9.59
N VAL A 22 -8.64 8.41 8.97
CA VAL A 22 -8.49 8.23 7.52
C VAL A 22 -9.57 9.00 6.77
N ILE A 23 -10.83 8.92 7.20
CA ILE A 23 -11.95 9.67 6.62
C ILE A 23 -11.67 11.19 6.68
N ASP A 24 -11.19 11.68 7.82
CA ASP A 24 -10.82 13.07 8.00
C ASP A 24 -9.67 13.50 7.07
N LEU A 25 -8.66 12.64 6.87
CA LEU A 25 -7.58 12.87 5.91
C LEU A 25 -8.13 13.03 4.49
N ILE A 26 -9.00 12.11 4.06
CA ILE A 26 -9.57 12.14 2.71
C ILE A 26 -10.42 13.40 2.54
N ALA A 27 -11.24 13.74 3.53
CA ALA A 27 -12.05 14.97 3.50
C ALA A 27 -11.18 16.23 3.31
N ARG A 28 -10.02 16.31 3.97
CA ARG A 28 -9.08 17.42 3.77
C ARG A 28 -8.54 17.47 2.35
N VAL A 29 -8.16 16.32 1.78
CA VAL A 29 -7.68 16.26 0.39
C VAL A 29 -8.80 16.64 -0.58
N PHE A 30 -10.02 16.16 -0.39
CA PHE A 30 -11.18 16.54 -1.20
C PHE A 30 -11.43 18.06 -1.15
N ALA A 31 -11.29 18.66 0.02
CA ALA A 31 -11.42 20.12 0.18
C ALA A 31 -10.35 20.90 -0.61
N GLU A 32 -9.10 20.42 -0.69
CA GLU A 32 -8.03 21.03 -1.50
C GLU A 32 -8.42 21.11 -2.98
N TYR A 33 -9.06 20.06 -3.51
CA TYR A 33 -9.51 19.97 -4.90
C TYR A 33 -10.91 20.56 -5.12
N ARG A 34 -11.58 21.03 -4.05
CA ARG A 34 -12.96 21.51 -4.07
C ARG A 34 -13.96 20.45 -4.55
N PHE A 35 -13.70 19.20 -4.22
CA PHE A 35 -14.60 18.09 -4.52
C PHE A 35 -15.78 18.08 -3.56
N VAL A 36 -16.92 17.63 -4.05
CA VAL A 36 -18.07 17.25 -3.22
C VAL A 36 -17.66 16.06 -2.36
N TRP A 37 -17.91 16.14 -1.07
CA TRP A 37 -17.55 15.11 -0.11
C TRP A 37 -18.79 14.54 0.58
N ASP A 38 -19.00 13.25 0.43
CA ASP A 38 -19.95 12.46 1.20
C ASP A 38 -19.32 11.11 1.52
N PRO A 39 -18.96 10.84 2.80
CA PRO A 39 -18.28 9.61 3.16
C PRO A 39 -19.12 8.36 2.91
N LEU A 40 -20.45 8.44 2.86
CA LEU A 40 -21.31 7.28 2.60
C LEU A 40 -21.17 6.78 1.16
N THR A 41 -20.93 7.68 0.22
CA THR A 41 -20.76 7.37 -1.20
C THR A 41 -19.31 7.24 -1.61
N GLU A 42 -18.42 8.04 -1.03
CA GLU A 42 -17.02 8.10 -1.44
C GLU A 42 -16.14 6.99 -0.84
N VAL A 43 -16.45 6.56 0.41
CA VAL A 43 -15.59 5.61 1.13
C VAL A 43 -16.37 4.47 1.82
N PRO A 44 -17.29 3.78 1.12
CA PRO A 44 -18.09 2.70 1.71
C PRO A 44 -17.23 1.51 2.19
N ASP A 45 -16.08 1.29 1.58
CA ASP A 45 -15.09 0.29 1.98
C ASP A 45 -14.47 0.59 3.35
N LEU A 46 -14.23 1.86 3.68
CA LEU A 46 -13.76 2.26 5.01
C LEU A 46 -14.85 2.08 6.08
N LEU A 47 -16.10 2.30 5.73
CA LEU A 47 -17.22 2.04 6.64
C LEU A 47 -17.42 0.54 6.91
N ALA A 48 -16.91 -0.32 6.04
CA ALA A 48 -16.87 -1.77 6.18
C ALA A 48 -15.42 -2.31 6.29
N PHE A 49 -14.57 -1.58 7.01
CA PHE A 49 -13.11 -1.74 7.05
C PHE A 49 -12.64 -3.19 7.19
N ASP A 50 -13.15 -3.92 8.18
CA ASP A 50 -12.76 -5.31 8.44
C ASP A 50 -13.12 -6.25 7.29
N ARG A 51 -14.16 -5.93 6.53
CA ARG A 51 -14.57 -6.72 5.36
C ARG A 51 -13.57 -6.62 4.22
N HIS A 52 -12.97 -5.44 4.03
CA HIS A 52 -12.09 -5.14 2.90
C HIS A 52 -10.62 -5.30 3.23
N TYR A 53 -10.20 -4.85 4.41
CA TYR A 53 -8.80 -4.64 4.75
C TYR A 53 -8.25 -5.57 5.84
N ARG A 54 -9.02 -6.59 6.26
CA ARG A 54 -8.52 -7.63 7.16
C ARG A 54 -7.99 -8.84 6.36
N ALA A 55 -6.85 -9.37 6.82
CA ALA A 55 -6.25 -10.57 6.23
C ALA A 55 -7.24 -11.76 6.21
N PRO A 56 -7.24 -12.59 5.16
CA PRO A 56 -6.33 -12.59 4.00
C PRO A 56 -6.80 -11.70 2.84
N ARG A 57 -7.90 -10.97 3.02
CA ARG A 57 -8.60 -10.25 1.96
C ARG A 57 -7.88 -8.97 1.54
N GLY A 58 -7.27 -8.28 2.47
CA GLY A 58 -6.58 -7.03 2.21
C GLY A 58 -5.68 -6.59 3.36
N ALA A 59 -5.15 -5.38 3.23
CA ALA A 59 -4.41 -4.68 4.27
C ALA A 59 -4.60 -3.17 4.13
N PHE A 60 -4.41 -2.45 5.20
CA PHE A 60 -4.43 -1.00 5.21
C PHE A 60 -3.25 -0.48 6.02
N PHE A 61 -2.64 0.62 5.57
CA PHE A 61 -1.49 1.23 6.23
C PHE A 61 -1.74 2.72 6.42
N VAL A 62 -1.21 3.25 7.51
CA VAL A 62 -1.29 4.68 7.83
C VAL A 62 0.07 5.24 8.21
N VAL A 63 0.19 6.57 8.06
CA VAL A 63 1.23 7.39 8.67
C VAL A 63 0.56 8.28 9.68
N ARG A 64 1.12 8.38 10.89
CA ARG A 64 0.61 9.27 11.94
C ARG A 64 1.65 10.33 12.29
N ARG A 65 1.17 11.51 12.62
CA ARG A 65 1.95 12.60 13.21
C ARG A 65 1.19 13.12 14.43
N ASN A 66 1.80 13.02 15.59
CA ASN A 66 1.16 13.41 16.86
C ASN A 66 -0.22 12.74 17.07
N GLY A 67 -0.33 11.44 16.80
CA GLY A 67 -1.57 10.67 16.90
C GLY A 67 -2.61 10.88 15.79
N ARG A 68 -2.41 11.89 14.93
CA ARG A 68 -3.31 12.18 13.79
C ARG A 68 -2.88 11.42 12.55
N VAL A 69 -3.83 10.83 11.82
CA VAL A 69 -3.58 10.23 10.52
C VAL A 69 -3.31 11.32 9.49
N VAL A 70 -2.12 11.25 8.87
CA VAL A 70 -1.62 12.21 7.88
C VAL A 70 -1.25 11.55 6.54
N GLY A 71 -1.33 10.23 6.47
CA GLY A 71 -1.15 9.45 5.25
C GLY A 71 -1.88 8.12 5.37
N SER A 72 -2.36 7.60 4.23
CA SER A 72 -3.09 6.34 4.16
C SER A 72 -2.85 5.61 2.84
N VAL A 73 -2.98 4.29 2.85
CA VAL A 73 -3.10 3.45 1.66
C VAL A 73 -3.77 2.13 2.04
N GLY A 74 -4.69 1.66 1.21
CA GLY A 74 -5.29 0.34 1.29
C GLY A 74 -4.89 -0.55 0.12
N VAL A 75 -5.04 -1.84 0.31
CA VAL A 75 -4.92 -2.84 -0.75
C VAL A 75 -5.92 -3.94 -0.52
N GLU A 76 -6.62 -4.34 -1.57
CA GLU A 76 -7.58 -5.43 -1.53
C GLU A 76 -7.21 -6.49 -2.57
N ARG A 77 -7.33 -7.76 -2.18
CA ARG A 77 -7.07 -8.91 -3.07
C ARG A 77 -8.20 -9.01 -4.09
N GLY A 78 -7.84 -9.06 -5.36
CA GLY A 78 -8.71 -9.40 -6.47
C GLY A 78 -8.67 -10.90 -6.83
N ALA A 79 -9.11 -11.20 -8.04
CA ALA A 79 -9.01 -12.53 -8.63
C ALA A 79 -7.59 -12.82 -9.17
N GLU A 80 -7.26 -14.09 -9.43
CA GLU A 80 -6.10 -14.53 -10.22
C GLU A 80 -4.75 -13.91 -9.81
N ALA A 81 -4.43 -13.91 -8.51
CA ALA A 81 -3.18 -13.31 -7.98
C ALA A 81 -3.02 -11.82 -8.31
N THR A 82 -4.14 -11.09 -8.45
CA THR A 82 -4.17 -9.64 -8.55
C THR A 82 -4.53 -8.98 -7.22
N ALA A 83 -4.19 -7.70 -7.07
CA ALA A 83 -4.72 -6.85 -6.00
C ALA A 83 -4.95 -5.44 -6.54
N GLU A 84 -5.83 -4.69 -5.88
CA GLU A 84 -6.09 -3.30 -6.19
C GLU A 84 -5.66 -2.40 -5.02
N LEU A 85 -4.88 -1.37 -5.33
CA LEU A 85 -4.48 -0.34 -4.39
C LEU A 85 -5.56 0.73 -4.31
N HIS A 86 -5.97 1.04 -3.10
CA HIS A 86 -6.98 2.04 -2.79
C HIS A 86 -6.46 3.10 -1.82
N ARG A 87 -7.14 4.21 -1.73
CA ARG A 87 -7.04 5.18 -0.62
C ARG A 87 -5.61 5.69 -0.36
N LEU A 88 -4.80 5.87 -1.42
CA LEU A 88 -3.51 6.54 -1.28
C LEU A 88 -3.74 8.05 -1.15
N TYR A 89 -3.69 8.54 0.06
CA TYR A 89 -3.81 9.95 0.38
C TYR A 89 -2.70 10.39 1.31
N LEU A 90 -2.32 11.67 1.24
CA LEU A 90 -1.27 12.25 2.05
C LEU A 90 -1.55 13.74 2.26
N ASP A 91 -1.42 14.22 3.50
CA ASP A 91 -1.50 15.66 3.80
C ASP A 91 -0.51 16.44 2.93
N ALA A 92 -0.91 17.62 2.47
CA ALA A 92 -0.19 18.41 1.47
C ALA A 92 1.27 18.72 1.87
N ASP A 93 1.50 19.00 3.14
CA ASP A 93 2.81 19.34 3.68
C ASP A 93 3.80 18.16 3.74
N LEU A 94 3.32 16.93 3.60
CA LEU A 94 4.15 15.72 3.57
C LEU A 94 4.43 15.20 2.15
N ARG A 95 3.83 15.81 1.14
CA ARG A 95 4.07 15.44 -0.27
C ARG A 95 5.49 15.83 -0.70
N GLY A 96 6.03 15.12 -1.67
CA GLY A 96 7.39 15.36 -2.17
C GLY A 96 8.52 14.89 -1.22
N GLN A 97 8.21 14.36 -0.04
CA GLN A 97 9.17 13.90 0.96
C GLN A 97 9.35 12.37 0.99
N GLY A 98 8.96 11.67 -0.06
CA GLY A 98 9.07 10.20 -0.15
C GLY A 98 8.00 9.41 0.62
N ARG A 99 7.09 10.06 1.35
CA ARG A 99 6.07 9.38 2.18
C ARG A 99 5.07 8.59 1.34
N GLY A 100 4.60 9.15 0.21
CA GLY A 100 3.74 8.43 -0.74
C GLY A 100 4.42 7.18 -1.29
N ARG A 101 5.72 7.28 -1.62
CA ARG A 101 6.51 6.11 -2.02
C ARG A 101 6.56 5.04 -0.94
N ALA A 102 6.82 5.41 0.31
CA ALA A 102 6.88 4.48 1.44
C ALA A 102 5.55 3.74 1.65
N LEU A 103 4.41 4.43 1.49
CA LEU A 103 3.07 3.85 1.54
C LEU A 103 2.88 2.80 0.42
N VAL A 104 3.19 3.14 -0.84
CA VAL A 104 3.08 2.18 -1.96
C VAL A 104 4.04 1.01 -1.79
N GLU A 105 5.24 1.21 -1.25
CA GLU A 105 6.18 0.14 -0.93
C GLU A 105 5.64 -0.81 0.15
N ALA A 106 4.88 -0.31 1.14
CA ALA A 106 4.21 -1.17 2.11
C ALA A 106 3.19 -2.10 1.44
N VAL A 107 2.39 -1.57 0.51
CA VAL A 107 1.47 -2.37 -0.31
C VAL A 107 2.23 -3.41 -1.14
N LEU A 108 3.32 -3.05 -1.81
CA LEU A 108 4.12 -3.97 -2.60
C LEU A 108 4.74 -5.10 -1.74
N ARG A 109 5.18 -4.79 -0.52
CA ARG A 109 5.65 -5.82 0.43
C ARG A 109 4.52 -6.78 0.80
N TRP A 110 3.34 -6.26 1.11
CA TRP A 110 2.18 -7.08 1.40
C TRP A 110 1.80 -7.97 0.20
N CYS A 111 1.78 -7.42 -1.01
CA CYS A 111 1.51 -8.18 -2.23
C CYS A 111 2.46 -9.37 -2.40
N ARG A 112 3.78 -9.14 -2.23
CA ARG A 112 4.78 -10.21 -2.31
C ARG A 112 4.54 -11.30 -1.27
N ALA A 113 4.34 -10.90 -0.01
CA ALA A 113 4.06 -11.83 1.09
C ALA A 113 2.76 -12.62 0.90
N SER A 114 1.82 -12.06 0.15
CA SER A 114 0.50 -12.66 -0.11
C SER A 114 0.43 -13.42 -1.45
N GLY A 115 1.55 -13.56 -2.18
CA GLY A 115 1.57 -14.26 -3.47
C GLY A 115 0.82 -13.52 -4.58
N ILE A 116 0.71 -12.20 -4.49
CA ILE A 116 0.11 -11.34 -5.52
C ILE A 116 1.15 -11.05 -6.59
N GLY A 117 0.83 -11.34 -7.84
CA GLY A 117 1.70 -11.11 -8.99
C GLY A 117 1.46 -9.79 -9.73
N HIS A 118 0.28 -9.20 -9.55
CA HIS A 118 -0.12 -7.99 -10.28
C HIS A 118 -0.85 -7.01 -9.37
N LEU A 119 -0.44 -5.75 -9.42
CA LEU A 119 -1.08 -4.67 -8.65
C LEU A 119 -1.67 -3.65 -9.62
N VAL A 120 -2.93 -3.32 -9.45
CA VAL A 120 -3.67 -2.32 -10.21
C VAL A 120 -4.15 -1.20 -9.31
N LEU A 121 -4.49 -0.05 -9.89
CA LEU A 121 -5.16 1.05 -9.21
C LEU A 121 -5.91 1.91 -10.22
N TRP A 122 -6.89 2.66 -9.72
CA TRP A 122 -7.55 3.74 -10.44
C TRP A 122 -7.28 5.06 -9.72
N SER A 123 -7.07 6.12 -10.46
CA SER A 123 -6.72 7.44 -9.91
C SER A 123 -7.36 8.54 -10.72
N ASP A 124 -8.00 9.48 -10.04
CA ASP A 124 -8.57 10.68 -10.64
C ASP A 124 -7.52 11.42 -11.47
N THR A 125 -7.91 11.85 -12.67
CA THR A 125 -7.01 12.50 -13.64
C THR A 125 -6.43 13.82 -13.13
N ARG A 126 -6.99 14.40 -12.07
CA ARG A 126 -6.53 15.64 -11.44
C ARG A 126 -5.39 15.45 -10.43
N PHE A 127 -5.03 14.21 -10.09
CA PHE A 127 -3.98 13.90 -9.10
C PHE A 127 -2.60 13.74 -9.75
N ASP A 128 -2.11 14.75 -10.44
CA ASP A 128 -0.83 14.72 -11.20
C ASP A 128 0.37 14.25 -10.38
N GLN A 129 0.46 14.66 -9.12
CA GLN A 129 1.56 14.24 -8.23
C GLN A 129 1.55 12.73 -7.96
N ALA A 130 0.35 12.15 -7.82
CA ALA A 130 0.20 10.71 -7.64
C ALA A 130 0.56 9.96 -8.93
N HIS A 131 0.16 10.46 -10.09
CA HIS A 131 0.51 9.88 -11.38
C HIS A 131 2.03 9.85 -11.58
N ALA A 132 2.70 10.96 -11.33
CA ALA A 132 4.16 11.03 -11.39
C ALA A 132 4.84 10.07 -10.41
N LEU A 133 4.25 9.83 -9.23
CA LEU A 133 4.72 8.82 -8.29
C LEU A 133 4.57 7.40 -8.85
N TYR A 134 3.38 7.05 -9.36
CA TYR A 134 3.12 5.72 -9.93
C TYR A 134 4.07 5.41 -11.08
N GLU A 135 4.25 6.33 -12.01
CA GLU A 135 5.16 6.16 -13.15
C GLU A 135 6.62 5.96 -12.71
N ARG A 136 7.11 6.77 -11.75
CA ARG A 136 8.45 6.57 -11.16
C ARG A 136 8.61 5.25 -10.41
N MET A 137 7.50 4.66 -9.94
CA MET A 137 7.50 3.35 -9.29
C MET A 137 7.28 2.20 -10.28
N GLY A 138 7.25 2.45 -11.58
CA GLY A 138 7.15 1.44 -12.63
C GLY A 138 5.72 0.98 -12.93
N PHE A 139 4.72 1.72 -12.50
CA PHE A 139 3.36 1.52 -12.99
C PHE A 139 3.21 2.08 -14.39
N ARG A 140 2.40 1.42 -15.20
CA ARG A 140 2.04 1.86 -16.56
C ARG A 140 0.58 2.24 -16.60
N ARG A 141 0.26 3.38 -17.20
CA ARG A 141 -1.10 3.79 -17.47
C ARG A 141 -1.64 2.97 -18.65
N THR A 142 -2.83 2.38 -18.50
CA THR A 142 -3.41 1.45 -19.48
C THR A 142 -4.78 1.86 -19.97
N GLU A 143 -5.63 2.40 -19.12
CA GLU A 143 -7.02 2.69 -19.44
C GLU A 143 -7.45 4.04 -18.85
N ALA A 144 -8.60 4.55 -19.33
CA ALA A 144 -9.31 5.66 -18.71
C ALA A 144 -10.80 5.35 -18.67
N ARG A 145 -11.50 5.84 -17.64
CA ARG A 145 -12.95 5.75 -17.51
C ARG A 145 -13.54 7.02 -16.94
N ASP A 146 -14.78 7.30 -17.27
CA ASP A 146 -15.59 8.33 -16.62
C ASP A 146 -16.53 7.65 -15.62
N LEU A 147 -16.65 8.19 -14.41
CA LEU A 147 -17.59 7.68 -13.40
C LEU A 147 -18.96 8.27 -13.64
N ALA A 148 -19.88 7.48 -14.19
CA ALA A 148 -21.23 7.94 -14.49
C ALA A 148 -21.99 8.30 -13.20
N GLY A 149 -22.60 9.49 -13.17
CA GLY A 149 -23.39 9.95 -12.04
C GLY A 149 -22.58 10.46 -10.85
N ASP A 150 -21.25 10.50 -10.95
CA ASP A 150 -20.39 11.08 -9.93
C ASP A 150 -20.55 12.61 -9.88
N PRO A 151 -20.86 13.21 -8.70
CA PRO A 151 -21.03 14.65 -8.56
C PRO A 151 -19.76 15.45 -8.87
N ASN A 152 -18.59 14.82 -8.74
CA ASN A 152 -17.29 15.41 -9.05
C ASN A 152 -16.90 15.29 -10.53
N GLN A 153 -17.75 14.66 -11.36
CA GLN A 153 -17.47 14.38 -12.76
C GLN A 153 -16.10 13.71 -12.94
N THR A 154 -15.80 12.73 -12.09
CA THR A 154 -14.51 12.10 -12.02
C THR A 154 -14.23 11.29 -13.28
N ARG A 155 -13.07 11.55 -13.86
CA ARG A 155 -12.40 10.70 -14.84
C ARG A 155 -11.18 10.10 -14.19
N GLU A 156 -10.97 8.80 -14.38
CA GLU A 156 -9.85 8.07 -13.80
C GLU A 156 -8.96 7.47 -14.85
N TYR A 157 -7.66 7.41 -14.53
CA TYR A 157 -6.69 6.56 -15.22
C TYR A 157 -6.46 5.28 -14.44
N ARG A 158 -6.39 4.16 -15.17
CA ARG A 158 -5.92 2.88 -14.63
C ARG A 158 -4.41 2.79 -14.76
N TYR A 159 -3.79 2.41 -13.68
CA TYR A 159 -2.37 2.07 -13.64
C TYR A 159 -2.20 0.62 -13.22
N GLU A 160 -1.18 -0.04 -13.76
CA GLU A 160 -0.87 -1.41 -13.42
C GLU A 160 0.63 -1.66 -13.35
N ARG A 161 1.01 -2.63 -12.53
CA ARG A 161 2.41 -3.03 -12.34
C ARG A 161 2.51 -4.50 -11.97
N ALA A 162 3.50 -5.22 -12.56
CA ALA A 162 3.91 -6.52 -12.04
C ALA A 162 4.57 -6.35 -10.66
N VAL A 163 4.19 -7.22 -9.73
CA VAL A 163 4.82 -7.33 -8.40
C VAL A 163 5.96 -8.32 -8.55
N GLY A 164 7.20 -7.85 -8.58
CA GLY A 164 8.38 -8.72 -8.66
C GLY A 164 8.47 -9.69 -7.47
N PRO A 165 9.26 -10.76 -7.59
CA PRO A 165 9.47 -11.71 -6.50
C PRO A 165 9.93 -11.01 -5.23
N ALA A 166 9.71 -11.63 -4.08
CA ALA A 166 10.26 -11.13 -2.83
C ALA A 166 11.77 -10.98 -3.00
N VAL A 167 12.30 -9.80 -2.72
CA VAL A 167 13.75 -9.63 -2.62
C VAL A 167 14.15 -10.42 -1.38
N GLU A 168 14.86 -11.53 -1.56
CA GLU A 168 15.47 -12.21 -0.43
C GLU A 168 16.33 -11.20 0.33
N ALA A 169 16.12 -11.12 1.63
CA ALA A 169 16.98 -10.31 2.48
C ALA A 169 18.43 -10.77 2.24
N PRO A 170 19.41 -9.84 2.11
CA PRO A 170 20.80 -10.24 1.93
C PRO A 170 21.16 -11.19 3.07
N GLY A 171 21.53 -12.42 2.70
CA GLY A 171 21.80 -13.51 3.64
C GLY A 171 22.78 -13.04 4.70
N GLY A 172 22.40 -13.22 5.96
CA GLY A 172 23.34 -13.06 7.07
C GLY A 172 24.59 -13.95 6.85
N PRO A 173 25.75 -13.60 7.42
CA PRO A 173 27.01 -14.31 7.18
C PRO A 173 26.86 -15.78 7.49
N GLY A 174 27.15 -16.60 6.47
CA GLY A 174 27.02 -18.05 6.53
C GLY A 174 27.73 -18.66 7.77
N ALA A 175 26.97 -19.41 8.53
CA ALA A 175 27.53 -20.33 9.49
C ALA A 175 28.26 -21.42 8.70
N THR A 176 29.59 -21.37 8.67
CA THR A 176 30.45 -22.45 8.24
C THR A 176 30.31 -23.60 9.24
N GLY A 177 29.46 -24.58 8.89
CA GLY A 177 29.44 -25.86 9.59
C GLY A 177 30.64 -26.72 9.17
N PRO A 178 31.19 -27.56 10.08
CA PRO A 178 32.40 -28.30 9.81
C PRO A 178 32.18 -29.41 8.79
N SER A 179 33.13 -29.53 7.87
CA SER A 179 33.22 -30.56 6.85
C SER A 179 33.19 -31.97 7.44
N GLY A 180 32.06 -32.67 7.34
CA GLY A 180 31.95 -34.11 7.56
C GLY A 180 32.50 -34.87 6.36
N ARG A 181 33.57 -35.63 6.60
CA ARG A 181 34.23 -36.56 5.69
C ARG A 181 33.26 -37.67 5.25
N PRO A 182 33.19 -38.07 3.99
CA PRO A 182 32.33 -39.17 3.57
C PRO A 182 32.93 -40.50 4.03
N LEU A 183 32.14 -41.31 4.74
CA LEU A 183 32.43 -42.70 5.04
C LEU A 183 32.25 -43.53 3.77
N GLY A 184 33.29 -44.23 3.38
CA GLY A 184 33.31 -45.16 2.24
C GLY A 184 32.41 -46.39 2.48
N PRO A 185 32.08 -47.13 1.39
CA PRO A 185 31.15 -48.25 1.43
C PRO A 185 31.70 -49.47 2.17
N PRO A 186 30.88 -50.32 2.78
CA PRO A 186 31.31 -51.53 3.45
C PRO A 186 31.78 -52.60 2.45
N ARG A 187 32.86 -53.31 2.79
CA ARG A 187 33.37 -54.42 2.02
C ARG A 187 32.50 -55.67 2.28
N PRO A 188 32.27 -56.55 1.27
CA PRO A 188 31.61 -57.82 1.47
C PRO A 188 32.63 -58.89 1.95
N GLY A 189 32.14 -59.80 2.80
CA GLY A 189 32.70 -61.16 2.98
C GLY A 189 33.39 -61.46 4.29
N ALA A 190 32.73 -62.23 5.12
CA ALA A 190 33.09 -63.55 5.68
C ALA A 190 32.01 -63.98 6.69
#